data_9014fe7175efafee0bee78191c3a782f
#
_entry.id   9014fe7175efafee0bee78191c3a782f
#
_cell.length_a   1.000
_cell.length_b   1.000
_cell.length_c   1.000
_cell.angle_alpha   90.00
_cell.angle_beta   90.00
_cell.angle_gamma   90.00
#
_symmetry.space_group_name_H-M   'P 1'
#
loop_
_entity.id
_entity.type
_entity.pdbx_description
1 polymer ?
#
loop_
_entity_poly.entity_id
_entity_poly.type
_entity_poly.pdbx_seq_one_letter_code
_entity_poly.pdbx_strand_id
1 'polypeptide(L)'
;MFVEMVIDALVLGTLGCIDTLLTAVIGDSLTRKEHDSDKELRGQGLANMISGLFGALPGAGATMGTVTNIQVGARSPLSGVVRALVLALVVLVAGGLTEPIPMAVLAGIAVYVGFNILDWSFIQRAHKVSFSGMAIMYGVMLLTVFVDLIVAVGLGVFVSNIMIIERLSREQARQVKAISDADEDDVPLTDSERGLLDRANGRVLFFYLSGPMIFSVSKAISRQHTSISDYDVMILDLTDVPMLDVTVGLALENAIKDALDARCEVYLLCPNQRTREQLEKFHVIDLVPDNNMYQFRYEALNAAVAHVESDHYQRMTA
;
A
#
# COMPACT_ATOMS: atom_id res chain seq x y z
N MET A 1 17.59 -29.36 -15.11
CA MET A 1 16.86 -29.21 -16.39
C MET A 1 15.37 -29.04 -16.22
N PHE A 2 14.56 -30.04 -15.75
CA PHE A 2 13.09 -29.84 -15.62
C PHE A 2 12.72 -28.76 -14.59
N VAL A 3 13.35 -28.77 -13.43
CA VAL A 3 13.11 -27.76 -12.37
C VAL A 3 13.51 -26.36 -12.84
N GLU A 4 14.62 -26.22 -13.50
CA GLU A 4 15.07 -24.94 -14.10
C GLU A 4 14.05 -24.43 -15.12
N MET A 5 13.59 -25.31 -16.03
CA MET A 5 12.54 -24.94 -17.00
C MET A 5 11.25 -24.45 -16.33
N VAL A 6 10.85 -25.07 -15.21
CA VAL A 6 9.66 -24.64 -14.46
C VAL A 6 9.91 -23.27 -13.81
N ILE A 7 11.07 -23.05 -13.23
CA ILE A 7 11.46 -21.78 -12.64
C ILE A 7 11.48 -20.69 -13.71
N ASP A 8 12.13 -20.93 -14.84
CA ASP A 8 12.20 -19.97 -15.96
C ASP A 8 10.81 -19.65 -16.51
N ALA A 9 9.94 -20.66 -16.65
CA ALA A 9 8.56 -20.47 -17.10
C ALA A 9 7.75 -19.63 -16.12
N LEU A 10 7.91 -19.83 -14.79
CA LEU A 10 7.23 -19.02 -13.77
C LEU A 10 7.73 -17.57 -13.80
N VAL A 11 9.03 -17.37 -13.90
CA VAL A 11 9.63 -16.03 -13.95
C VAL A 11 9.19 -15.29 -15.21
N LEU A 12 9.29 -15.93 -16.39
CA LEU A 12 8.85 -15.35 -17.66
C LEU A 12 7.33 -15.08 -17.66
N GLY A 13 6.53 -15.98 -17.08
CA GLY A 13 5.09 -15.79 -16.93
C GLY A 13 4.75 -14.60 -16.07
N THR A 14 5.41 -14.46 -14.92
CA THR A 14 5.23 -13.32 -14.02
C THR A 14 5.63 -11.99 -14.68
N LEU A 15 6.78 -11.98 -15.34
CA LEU A 15 7.27 -10.82 -16.08
C LEU A 15 6.29 -10.42 -17.19
N GLY A 16 5.80 -11.42 -17.96
CA GLY A 16 4.81 -11.21 -19.01
C GLY A 16 3.49 -10.64 -18.49
N CYS A 17 3.03 -11.08 -17.30
CA CYS A 17 1.85 -10.52 -16.65
C CYS A 17 2.06 -9.04 -16.28
N ILE A 18 3.20 -8.71 -15.67
CA ILE A 18 3.53 -7.32 -15.29
C ILE A 18 3.56 -6.42 -16.54
N ASP A 19 4.27 -6.84 -17.58
CA ASP A 19 4.43 -6.07 -18.82
C ASP A 19 3.09 -5.85 -19.53
N THR A 20 2.26 -6.88 -19.59
CA THR A 20 0.93 -6.82 -20.19
C THR A 20 0.02 -5.86 -19.44
N LEU A 21 -0.03 -5.93 -18.09
CA LEU A 21 -0.84 -5.04 -17.29
C LEU A 21 -0.34 -3.59 -17.34
N LEU A 22 0.98 -3.36 -17.31
CA LEU A 22 1.53 -2.01 -17.49
C LEU A 22 1.15 -1.43 -18.86
N THR A 23 1.22 -2.23 -19.91
CA THR A 23 0.80 -1.83 -21.25
C THR A 23 -0.70 -1.50 -21.32
N ALA A 24 -1.53 -2.30 -20.64
CA ALA A 24 -2.97 -2.07 -20.55
C ALA A 24 -3.30 -0.76 -19.81
N VAL A 25 -2.66 -0.48 -18.66
CA VAL A 25 -2.82 0.77 -17.92
C VAL A 25 -2.40 2.00 -18.74
N ILE A 26 -1.33 1.90 -19.52
CA ILE A 26 -0.93 2.97 -20.44
C ILE A 26 -1.99 3.15 -21.54
N GLY A 27 -2.52 2.05 -22.08
CA GLY A 27 -3.63 2.06 -23.03
C GLY A 27 -4.87 2.76 -22.47
N ASP A 28 -5.25 2.48 -21.23
CA ASP A 28 -6.37 3.12 -20.53
C ASP A 28 -6.18 4.63 -20.41
N SER A 29 -4.99 5.05 -20.01
CA SER A 29 -4.67 6.48 -19.84
C SER A 29 -4.79 7.25 -21.18
N LEU A 30 -4.43 6.63 -22.29
CA LEU A 30 -4.50 7.22 -23.63
C LEU A 30 -5.90 7.17 -24.23
N THR A 31 -6.65 6.10 -23.98
CA THR A 31 -7.98 5.88 -24.53
C THR A 31 -9.12 6.38 -23.65
N ARG A 32 -8.82 6.63 -22.36
CA ARG A 32 -9.77 6.94 -21.28
C ARG A 32 -10.85 5.85 -21.11
N LYS A 33 -10.46 4.60 -21.26
CA LYS A 33 -11.30 3.42 -21.06
C LYS A 33 -10.57 2.47 -20.13
N GLU A 34 -11.28 1.92 -19.17
CA GLU A 34 -10.74 0.89 -18.28
C GLU A 34 -10.70 -0.47 -18.97
N HIS A 35 -9.61 -1.21 -18.79
CA HIS A 35 -9.49 -2.59 -19.19
C HIS A 35 -9.92 -3.54 -18.07
N ASP A 36 -10.25 -4.77 -18.44
CA ASP A 36 -10.48 -5.87 -17.52
C ASP A 36 -9.16 -6.65 -17.37
N SER A 37 -8.46 -6.44 -16.25
CA SER A 37 -7.15 -7.04 -15.98
C SER A 37 -7.18 -8.57 -16.00
N ASP A 38 -8.24 -9.19 -15.46
CA ASP A 38 -8.38 -10.64 -15.41
C ASP A 38 -8.59 -11.22 -16.82
N LYS A 39 -9.37 -10.55 -17.63
CA LYS A 39 -9.60 -10.95 -19.03
C LYS A 39 -8.35 -10.81 -19.87
N GLU A 40 -7.59 -9.73 -19.67
CA GLU A 40 -6.34 -9.48 -20.36
C GLU A 40 -5.30 -10.57 -20.03
N LEU A 41 -5.11 -10.88 -18.74
CA LEU A 41 -4.19 -11.93 -18.31
C LEU A 41 -4.58 -13.33 -18.79
N ARG A 42 -5.89 -13.66 -18.77
CA ARG A 42 -6.37 -14.93 -19.33
C ARG A 42 -6.14 -15.02 -20.83
N GLY A 43 -6.37 -13.91 -21.55
CA GLY A 43 -6.10 -13.82 -22.99
C GLY A 43 -4.62 -14.02 -23.30
N GLN A 44 -3.75 -13.34 -22.56
CA GLN A 44 -2.30 -13.46 -22.70
C GLN A 44 -1.81 -14.88 -22.39
N GLY A 45 -2.30 -15.49 -21.30
CA GLY A 45 -1.97 -16.86 -20.94
C GLY A 45 -2.37 -17.87 -22.01
N LEU A 46 -3.60 -17.76 -22.51
CA LEU A 46 -4.08 -18.63 -23.59
C LEU A 46 -3.27 -18.43 -24.88
N ALA A 47 -2.94 -17.20 -25.26
CA ALA A 47 -2.12 -16.88 -26.41
C ALA A 47 -0.72 -17.51 -26.30
N ASN A 48 -0.09 -17.41 -25.13
CA ASN A 48 1.21 -18.00 -24.86
C ASN A 48 1.18 -19.54 -24.88
N MET A 49 0.13 -20.16 -24.36
CA MET A 49 -0.07 -21.61 -24.45
C MET A 49 -0.17 -22.07 -25.91
N ILE A 50 -0.99 -21.39 -26.71
CA ILE A 50 -1.14 -21.71 -28.14
C ILE A 50 0.19 -21.50 -28.88
N SER A 51 0.85 -20.35 -28.65
CA SER A 51 2.15 -20.06 -29.25
C SER A 51 3.21 -21.13 -28.93
N GLY A 52 3.25 -21.60 -27.68
CA GLY A 52 4.15 -22.67 -27.26
C GLY A 52 3.92 -24.00 -27.98
N LEU A 53 2.66 -24.35 -28.33
CA LEU A 53 2.35 -25.55 -29.12
C LEU A 53 2.93 -25.48 -30.53
N PHE A 54 3.11 -24.27 -31.07
CA PHE A 54 3.73 -24.04 -32.38
C PHE A 54 5.25 -23.76 -32.28
N GLY A 55 5.85 -23.93 -31.08
CA GLY A 55 7.30 -23.71 -30.87
C GLY A 55 7.69 -22.23 -30.87
N ALA A 56 6.76 -21.32 -30.68
CA ALA A 56 7.04 -19.88 -30.58
C ALA A 56 7.49 -19.50 -29.15
N LEU A 57 8.24 -18.41 -29.07
CA LEU A 57 8.62 -17.82 -27.78
C LEU A 57 7.40 -17.19 -27.07
N PRO A 58 7.41 -17.16 -25.73
CA PRO A 58 6.38 -16.45 -24.99
C PRO A 58 6.41 -14.95 -25.32
N GLY A 59 5.23 -14.35 -25.41
CA GLY A 59 5.05 -12.92 -25.67
C GLY A 59 4.40 -12.21 -24.49
N ALA A 60 4.52 -10.89 -24.47
CA ALA A 60 3.86 -9.99 -23.53
C ALA A 60 3.29 -8.76 -24.24
N GLY A 61 2.62 -7.88 -23.50
CA GLY A 61 2.12 -6.61 -24.01
C GLY A 61 3.26 -5.73 -24.50
N ALA A 62 3.14 -5.22 -25.74
CA ALA A 62 4.14 -4.35 -26.35
C ALA A 62 3.74 -2.88 -26.19
N THR A 63 4.22 -2.21 -25.15
CA THR A 63 3.87 -0.83 -24.81
C THR A 63 4.02 0.14 -25.98
N MET A 64 5.21 0.17 -26.61
CA MET A 64 5.47 1.09 -27.74
C MET A 64 4.58 0.78 -28.96
N GLY A 65 4.37 -0.50 -29.26
CA GLY A 65 3.46 -0.90 -30.32
C GLY A 65 2.02 -0.48 -30.05
N THR A 66 1.58 -0.60 -28.81
CA THR A 66 0.23 -0.21 -28.38
C THR A 66 0.06 1.31 -28.42
N VAL A 67 1.00 2.07 -27.86
CA VAL A 67 1.00 3.54 -27.87
C VAL A 67 0.97 4.08 -29.30
N THR A 68 1.87 3.62 -30.16
CA THR A 68 1.91 4.04 -31.57
C THR A 68 0.61 3.72 -32.28
N ASN A 69 0.06 2.52 -32.07
CA ASN A 69 -1.18 2.09 -32.68
C ASN A 69 -2.38 2.98 -32.28
N ILE A 70 -2.46 3.34 -31.00
CA ILE A 70 -3.49 4.25 -30.47
C ILE A 70 -3.30 5.66 -31.05
N GLN A 71 -2.07 6.17 -31.11
CA GLN A 71 -1.77 7.51 -31.64
C GLN A 71 -2.12 7.66 -33.11
N VAL A 72 -1.95 6.60 -33.92
CA VAL A 72 -2.38 6.57 -35.35
C VAL A 72 -3.88 6.38 -35.51
N GLY A 73 -4.64 6.24 -34.42
CA GLY A 73 -6.10 6.19 -34.46
C GLY A 73 -6.73 4.80 -34.37
N ALA A 74 -5.96 3.77 -34.02
CA ALA A 74 -6.51 2.44 -33.77
C ALA A 74 -7.44 2.45 -32.54
N ARG A 75 -8.63 1.84 -32.70
CA ARG A 75 -9.66 1.81 -31.66
C ARG A 75 -10.22 0.41 -31.37
N SER A 76 -9.66 -0.61 -32.00
CA SER A 76 -10.15 -1.98 -31.90
C SER A 76 -8.98 -2.98 -31.93
N PRO A 77 -9.15 -4.19 -31.39
CA PRO A 77 -8.17 -5.28 -31.46
C PRO A 77 -7.84 -5.72 -32.91
N LEU A 78 -8.66 -5.35 -33.86
CA LEU A 78 -8.47 -5.70 -35.27
C LEU A 78 -7.11 -5.22 -35.81
N SER A 79 -6.62 -4.08 -35.35
CA SER A 79 -5.30 -3.58 -35.76
C SER A 79 -4.15 -4.53 -35.36
N GLY A 80 -4.26 -5.17 -34.18
CA GLY A 80 -3.32 -6.20 -33.75
C GLY A 80 -3.36 -7.46 -34.61
N VAL A 81 -4.57 -7.89 -35.00
CA VAL A 81 -4.77 -9.02 -35.92
C VAL A 81 -4.19 -8.72 -37.30
N VAL A 82 -4.46 -7.55 -37.85
CA VAL A 82 -3.89 -7.12 -39.13
C VAL A 82 -2.36 -7.08 -39.08
N ARG A 83 -1.78 -6.55 -38.01
CA ARG A 83 -0.32 -6.56 -37.79
C ARG A 83 0.23 -7.98 -37.82
N ALA A 84 -0.40 -8.90 -37.11
CA ALA A 84 0.03 -10.31 -37.06
C ALA A 84 -0.05 -10.96 -38.44
N LEU A 85 -1.13 -10.72 -39.24
CA LEU A 85 -1.29 -11.20 -40.59
C LEU A 85 -0.23 -10.64 -41.55
N VAL A 86 0.08 -9.35 -41.45
CA VAL A 86 1.14 -8.72 -42.25
C VAL A 86 2.49 -9.34 -41.94
N LEU A 87 2.82 -9.54 -40.65
CA LEU A 87 4.07 -10.20 -40.24
C LEU A 87 4.12 -11.65 -40.77
N ALA A 88 3.04 -12.40 -40.65
CA ALA A 88 2.96 -13.75 -41.16
C ALA A 88 3.16 -13.78 -42.70
N LEU A 89 2.54 -12.86 -43.45
CA LEU A 89 2.73 -12.73 -44.85
C LEU A 89 4.17 -12.42 -45.25
N VAL A 90 4.82 -11.50 -44.52
CA VAL A 90 6.23 -11.15 -44.75
C VAL A 90 7.12 -12.37 -44.49
N VAL A 91 6.92 -13.10 -43.44
CA VAL A 91 7.73 -14.29 -43.09
C VAL A 91 7.54 -15.41 -44.11
N LEU A 92 6.28 -15.67 -44.52
CA LEU A 92 5.97 -16.82 -45.38
C LEU A 92 6.23 -16.57 -46.86
N VAL A 93 6.06 -15.33 -47.33
CA VAL A 93 6.09 -15.01 -48.77
C VAL A 93 7.23 -14.07 -49.14
N ALA A 94 7.53 -13.10 -48.28
CA ALA A 94 8.48 -12.04 -48.56
C ALA A 94 9.84 -12.24 -47.83
N GLY A 95 10.10 -13.41 -47.25
CA GLY A 95 11.34 -13.72 -46.54
C GLY A 95 12.59 -13.47 -47.39
N GLY A 96 12.57 -13.84 -48.67
CA GLY A 96 13.66 -13.55 -49.57
C GLY A 96 13.91 -12.07 -49.88
N LEU A 97 12.92 -11.21 -49.68
CA LEU A 97 13.09 -9.75 -49.82
C LEU A 97 13.80 -9.12 -48.61
N THR A 98 13.82 -9.81 -47.50
CA THR A 98 14.50 -9.33 -46.26
C THR A 98 15.96 -9.77 -46.19
N GLU A 99 16.38 -10.78 -46.98
CA GLU A 99 17.73 -11.32 -47.00
C GLU A 99 18.82 -10.29 -47.37
N PRO A 100 18.61 -9.36 -48.31
CA PRO A 100 19.62 -8.37 -48.65
C PRO A 100 19.72 -7.19 -47.67
N ILE A 101 18.94 -7.18 -46.54
CA ILE A 101 19.01 -6.10 -45.58
C ILE A 101 20.32 -6.23 -44.77
N PRO A 102 21.22 -5.22 -44.84
CA PRO A 102 22.47 -5.27 -44.07
C PRO A 102 22.24 -5.28 -42.60
N MET A 103 23.01 -6.07 -41.83
CA MET A 103 22.96 -6.11 -40.38
C MET A 103 23.16 -4.72 -39.74
N ALA A 104 23.93 -3.85 -40.38
CA ALA A 104 24.11 -2.47 -39.93
C ALA A 104 22.80 -1.67 -39.90
N VAL A 105 21.86 -1.92 -40.81
CA VAL A 105 20.54 -1.28 -40.83
C VAL A 105 19.72 -1.79 -39.64
N LEU A 106 19.72 -3.10 -39.39
CA LEU A 106 19.01 -3.67 -38.24
C LEU A 106 19.58 -3.14 -36.93
N ALA A 107 20.92 -3.05 -36.80
CA ALA A 107 21.56 -2.45 -35.63
C ALA A 107 21.16 -0.97 -35.45
N GLY A 108 21.11 -0.19 -36.53
CA GLY A 108 20.67 1.20 -36.48
C GLY A 108 19.20 1.32 -36.03
N ILE A 109 18.33 0.46 -36.55
CA ILE A 109 16.91 0.40 -36.11
C ILE A 109 16.83 0.05 -34.61
N ALA A 110 17.61 -0.94 -34.15
CA ALA A 110 17.61 -1.35 -32.74
C ALA A 110 18.04 -0.20 -31.81
N VAL A 111 19.11 0.54 -32.18
CA VAL A 111 19.55 1.72 -31.44
C VAL A 111 18.48 2.82 -31.44
N TYR A 112 17.87 3.10 -32.58
CA TYR A 112 16.80 4.08 -32.70
C TYR A 112 15.58 3.70 -31.83
N VAL A 113 15.15 2.44 -31.87
CA VAL A 113 14.07 1.93 -31.02
C VAL A 113 14.43 2.04 -29.54
N GLY A 114 15.64 1.64 -29.17
CA GLY A 114 16.14 1.76 -27.79
C GLY A 114 16.10 3.22 -27.29
N PHE A 115 16.47 4.17 -28.13
CA PHE A 115 16.43 5.59 -27.80
C PHE A 115 14.99 6.12 -27.62
N ASN A 116 14.04 5.61 -28.38
CA ASN A 116 12.63 6.01 -28.31
C ASN A 116 11.85 5.29 -27.17
N ILE A 117 12.33 4.15 -26.69
CA ILE A 117 11.75 3.44 -25.56
C ILE A 117 12.09 4.16 -24.23
N LEU A 118 13.20 4.89 -24.15
CA LEU A 118 13.57 5.65 -22.97
C LEU A 118 12.51 6.69 -22.62
N ASP A 119 12.00 6.65 -21.41
CA ASP A 119 11.11 7.70 -20.90
C ASP A 119 11.94 8.95 -20.52
N TRP A 120 12.22 9.77 -21.52
CA TRP A 120 12.96 11.02 -21.37
C TRP A 120 12.28 11.97 -20.39
N SER A 121 10.94 11.95 -20.35
CA SER A 121 10.19 12.83 -19.45
C SER A 121 10.38 12.42 -18.00
N PHE A 122 10.47 11.13 -17.73
CA PHE A 122 10.77 10.60 -16.41
C PHE A 122 12.22 10.88 -15.99
N ILE A 123 13.19 10.64 -16.89
CA ILE A 123 14.61 10.94 -16.64
C ILE A 123 14.79 12.42 -16.29
N GLN A 124 14.15 13.33 -17.04
CA GLN A 124 14.23 14.76 -16.77
C GLN A 124 13.58 15.19 -15.45
N ARG A 125 12.59 14.43 -14.97
CA ARG A 125 11.89 14.67 -13.70
C ARG A 125 12.45 13.88 -12.53
N ALA A 126 13.41 13.00 -12.76
CA ALA A 126 13.97 12.11 -11.75
C ALA A 126 14.51 12.89 -10.53
N HIS A 127 15.04 14.10 -10.74
CA HIS A 127 15.53 14.97 -9.67
C HIS A 127 14.40 15.56 -8.79
N LYS A 128 13.12 15.49 -9.23
CA LYS A 128 11.93 15.90 -8.47
C LYS A 128 11.33 14.76 -7.66
N VAL A 129 11.75 13.54 -7.92
CA VAL A 129 11.34 12.34 -7.17
C VAL A 129 12.20 12.24 -5.91
N SER A 130 11.75 11.50 -4.91
CA SER A 130 12.55 11.24 -3.71
C SER A 130 13.86 10.56 -4.07
N PHE A 131 14.93 10.88 -3.32
CA PHE A 131 16.26 10.28 -3.52
C PHE A 131 16.21 8.75 -3.58
N SER A 132 15.40 8.14 -2.73
CA SER A 132 15.20 6.70 -2.70
C SER A 132 14.56 6.15 -3.98
N GLY A 133 13.54 6.83 -4.52
CA GLY A 133 12.93 6.44 -5.80
C GLY A 133 13.92 6.55 -6.97
N MET A 134 14.73 7.60 -6.98
CA MET A 134 15.79 7.78 -7.96
C MET A 134 16.87 6.70 -7.86
N ALA A 135 17.29 6.34 -6.64
CA ALA A 135 18.27 5.28 -6.41
C ALA A 135 17.78 3.91 -6.89
N ILE A 136 16.50 3.58 -6.66
CA ILE A 136 15.89 2.33 -7.17
C ILE A 136 15.88 2.35 -8.70
N MET A 137 15.42 3.42 -9.32
CA MET A 137 15.34 3.53 -10.77
C MET A 137 16.70 3.31 -11.44
N TYR A 138 17.71 4.05 -11.03
CA TYR A 138 19.06 3.89 -11.59
C TYR A 138 19.69 2.57 -11.21
N GLY A 139 19.45 2.06 -10.01
CA GLY A 139 19.90 0.74 -9.57
C GLY A 139 19.33 -0.39 -10.42
N VAL A 140 18.02 -0.39 -10.66
CA VAL A 140 17.36 -1.37 -11.54
C VAL A 140 17.88 -1.26 -12.97
N MET A 141 18.05 -0.04 -13.49
CA MET A 141 18.57 0.18 -14.84
C MET A 141 20.02 -0.37 -14.99
N LEU A 142 20.89 -0.12 -14.02
CA LEU A 142 22.25 -0.64 -14.01
C LEU A 142 22.28 -2.18 -13.89
N LEU A 143 21.47 -2.74 -13.00
CA LEU A 143 21.34 -4.20 -12.85
C LEU A 143 20.82 -4.85 -14.13
N THR A 144 19.86 -4.23 -14.83
CA THR A 144 19.36 -4.73 -16.12
C THR A 144 20.45 -4.80 -17.16
N VAL A 145 21.35 -3.80 -17.20
CA VAL A 145 22.42 -3.74 -18.21
C VAL A 145 23.59 -4.65 -17.88
N PHE A 146 24.00 -4.73 -16.60
CA PHE A 146 25.24 -5.40 -16.20
C PHE A 146 25.05 -6.81 -15.62
N VAL A 147 23.83 -7.17 -15.20
CA VAL A 147 23.57 -8.48 -14.62
C VAL A 147 22.52 -9.21 -15.45
N ASP A 148 21.24 -8.96 -15.22
CA ASP A 148 20.13 -9.61 -15.91
C ASP A 148 18.83 -8.84 -15.65
N LEU A 149 17.93 -8.81 -16.63
CA LEU A 149 16.63 -8.15 -16.55
C LEU A 149 15.74 -8.75 -15.47
N ILE A 150 15.72 -10.08 -15.34
CA ILE A 150 14.84 -10.78 -14.40
C ILE A 150 15.24 -10.47 -12.97
N VAL A 151 16.55 -10.58 -12.68
CA VAL A 151 17.13 -10.22 -11.37
C VAL A 151 16.87 -8.75 -11.05
N ALA A 152 17.06 -7.86 -12.02
CA ALA A 152 16.85 -6.44 -11.85
C ALA A 152 15.40 -6.09 -11.50
N VAL A 153 14.42 -6.66 -12.21
CA VAL A 153 12.99 -6.45 -11.96
C VAL A 153 12.61 -7.06 -10.61
N GLY A 154 13.03 -8.30 -10.32
CA GLY A 154 12.74 -8.94 -9.04
C GLY A 154 13.25 -8.14 -7.85
N LEU A 155 14.50 -7.68 -7.90
CA LEU A 155 15.10 -6.87 -6.85
C LEU A 155 14.43 -5.49 -6.75
N GLY A 156 14.12 -4.86 -7.88
CA GLY A 156 13.44 -3.57 -7.94
C GLY A 156 12.05 -3.63 -7.29
N VAL A 157 11.25 -4.63 -7.63
CA VAL A 157 9.93 -4.87 -7.04
C VAL A 157 10.05 -5.14 -5.54
N PHE A 158 11.00 -5.99 -5.14
CA PHE A 158 11.21 -6.32 -3.72
C PHE A 158 11.56 -5.07 -2.89
N VAL A 159 12.56 -4.30 -3.32
CA VAL A 159 12.99 -3.07 -2.62
C VAL A 159 11.87 -2.02 -2.62
N SER A 160 11.17 -1.85 -3.74
CA SER A 160 10.04 -0.92 -3.84
C SER A 160 8.90 -1.28 -2.89
N ASN A 161 8.56 -2.56 -2.78
CA ASN A 161 7.54 -3.02 -1.83
C ASN A 161 7.93 -2.75 -0.37
N ILE A 162 9.18 -3.02 0.01
CA ILE A 162 9.67 -2.71 1.37
C ILE A 162 9.51 -1.22 1.66
N MET A 163 9.89 -0.35 0.72
CA MET A 163 9.79 1.09 0.91
C MET A 163 8.35 1.59 0.97
N ILE A 164 7.45 1.01 0.18
CA ILE A 164 6.02 1.34 0.24
C ILE A 164 5.46 0.94 1.60
N ILE A 165 5.77 -0.26 2.09
CA ILE A 165 5.35 -0.73 3.41
C ILE A 165 5.90 0.19 4.50
N GLU A 166 7.17 0.57 4.44
CA GLU A 166 7.76 1.49 5.41
C GLU A 166 7.09 2.88 5.40
N ARG A 167 6.80 3.42 4.21
CA ARG A 167 6.11 4.70 4.07
C ARG A 167 4.69 4.63 4.63
N LEU A 168 3.92 3.60 4.27
CA LEU A 168 2.57 3.38 4.81
C LEU A 168 2.61 3.24 6.33
N SER A 169 3.57 2.48 6.84
CA SER A 169 3.77 2.29 8.28
C SER A 169 4.03 3.61 9.01
N ARG A 170 4.84 4.48 8.46
CA ARG A 170 5.12 5.80 9.05
C ARG A 170 3.90 6.71 9.05
N GLU A 171 3.13 6.73 7.96
CA GLU A 171 1.90 7.53 7.89
C GLU A 171 0.83 7.01 8.87
N GLN A 172 0.70 5.70 9.01
CA GLN A 172 -0.23 5.10 9.97
C GLN A 172 0.20 5.36 11.43
N ALA A 173 1.50 5.33 11.73
CA ALA A 173 1.99 5.66 13.07
C ALA A 173 1.67 7.10 13.49
N ARG A 174 1.50 8.02 12.55
CA ARG A 174 1.05 9.41 12.81
C ARG A 174 -0.43 9.52 13.14
N GLN A 175 -1.20 8.47 12.88
CA GLN A 175 -2.64 8.43 13.19
C GLN A 175 -2.93 7.96 14.62
N VAL A 176 -1.88 7.67 15.39
CA VAL A 176 -1.94 7.42 16.83
C VAL A 176 -1.57 8.71 17.55
N LYS A 177 -2.50 9.28 18.28
CA LYS A 177 -2.32 10.53 19.01
C LYS A 177 -2.74 10.34 20.44
N ALA A 178 -1.95 10.86 21.36
CA ALA A 178 -2.26 10.89 22.77
C ALA A 178 -2.24 12.35 23.20
N ILE A 179 -3.36 12.86 23.65
CA ILE A 179 -3.53 14.24 24.11
C ILE A 179 -4.02 14.26 25.55
N SER A 180 -3.55 15.20 26.33
CA SER A 180 -4.01 15.46 27.69
C SER A 180 -4.54 16.88 27.87
N ASP A 181 -4.40 17.71 26.82
CA ASP A 181 -4.75 19.12 26.82
C ASP A 181 -5.53 19.46 25.55
N ALA A 182 -6.48 20.40 25.62
CA ALA A 182 -7.34 20.79 24.50
C ALA A 182 -6.63 21.69 23.47
N ASP A 183 -5.47 22.24 23.80
CA ASP A 183 -4.68 23.11 22.90
C ASP A 183 -4.06 22.34 21.71
N GLU A 184 -4.07 21.01 21.73
CA GLU A 184 -3.64 20.21 20.59
C GLU A 184 -4.75 20.04 19.55
N ASP A 185 -4.67 20.82 18.48
CA ASP A 185 -5.65 20.85 17.35
C ASP A 185 -5.68 19.54 16.49
N ASP A 186 -4.95 18.55 16.89
CA ASP A 186 -4.63 17.36 16.09
C ASP A 186 -5.70 16.26 16.14
N VAL A 187 -6.68 16.33 17.08
CA VAL A 187 -7.76 15.34 17.25
C VAL A 187 -9.11 15.97 16.94
N PRO A 188 -10.02 15.29 16.22
CA PRO A 188 -11.32 15.83 15.83
C PRO A 188 -12.30 15.82 17.01
N LEU A 189 -12.04 16.63 18.03
CA LEU A 189 -12.92 16.88 19.15
C LEU A 189 -13.81 18.10 18.88
N THR A 190 -15.07 18.03 19.30
CA THR A 190 -15.98 19.17 19.32
C THR A 190 -15.60 20.17 20.42
N ASP A 191 -16.06 21.40 20.33
CA ASP A 191 -15.79 22.44 21.35
C ASP A 191 -16.25 22.00 22.77
N SER A 192 -17.36 21.26 22.84
CA SER A 192 -17.86 20.70 24.10
C SER A 192 -16.96 19.59 24.67
N GLU A 193 -16.41 18.74 23.83
CA GLU A 193 -15.48 17.68 24.19
C GLU A 193 -14.11 18.25 24.63
N ARG A 194 -13.63 19.29 23.93
CA ARG A 194 -12.42 20.03 24.30
C ARG A 194 -12.59 20.68 25.68
N GLY A 195 -13.73 21.32 25.93
CA GLY A 195 -14.03 21.91 27.24
C GLY A 195 -14.10 20.89 28.40
N LEU A 196 -14.48 19.64 28.11
CA LEU A 196 -14.40 18.56 29.12
C LEU A 196 -12.94 18.11 29.37
N LEU A 197 -12.14 18.03 28.32
CA LEU A 197 -10.72 17.65 28.45
C LEU A 197 -9.94 18.71 29.24
N ASP A 198 -10.20 20.00 29.00
CA ASP A 198 -9.64 21.13 29.78
C ASP A 198 -10.02 21.06 31.27
N ARG A 199 -11.28 20.73 31.56
CA ARG A 199 -11.73 20.54 32.94
C ARG A 199 -11.01 19.41 33.68
N ALA A 200 -10.55 18.39 32.93
CA ALA A 200 -9.77 17.30 33.50
C ALA A 200 -8.35 17.73 33.95
N ASN A 201 -7.94 18.95 33.58
CA ASN A 201 -6.69 19.59 34.02
C ASN A 201 -5.44 18.68 33.87
N GLY A 202 -5.31 18.06 32.70
CA GLY A 202 -4.18 17.19 32.35
C GLY A 202 -4.16 15.82 33.04
N ARG A 203 -5.23 15.42 33.75
CA ARG A 203 -5.32 14.13 34.46
C ARG A 203 -5.96 13.01 33.63
N VAL A 204 -6.50 13.33 32.45
CA VAL A 204 -7.09 12.39 31.49
C VAL A 204 -6.19 12.30 30.29
N LEU A 205 -5.76 11.08 29.96
CA LEU A 205 -5.05 10.76 28.72
C LEU A 205 -6.08 10.31 27.67
N PHE A 206 -6.31 11.15 26.66
CA PHE A 206 -7.17 10.80 25.53
C PHE A 206 -6.32 10.22 24.40
N PHE A 207 -6.47 8.92 24.18
CA PHE A 207 -5.67 8.15 23.24
C PHE A 207 -6.51 7.89 21.97
N TYR A 208 -6.32 8.73 20.96
CA TYR A 208 -7.05 8.69 19.70
C TYR A 208 -6.34 7.84 18.66
N LEU A 209 -7.07 6.87 18.11
CA LEU A 209 -6.61 6.02 17.03
C LEU A 209 -7.54 6.19 15.82
N SER A 210 -6.97 6.35 14.63
CA SER A 210 -7.74 6.52 13.40
C SER A 210 -7.15 5.77 12.22
N GLY A 211 -8.02 5.37 11.28
CA GLY A 211 -7.63 4.60 10.09
C GLY A 211 -7.33 3.12 10.35
N PRO A 212 -6.89 2.38 9.33
CA PRO A 212 -6.58 0.97 9.45
C PRO A 212 -5.41 0.74 10.40
N MET A 213 -5.64 0.00 11.50
CA MET A 213 -4.63 -0.30 12.50
C MET A 213 -3.91 -1.60 12.16
N ILE A 214 -2.78 -1.49 11.47
CA ILE A 214 -1.96 -2.62 11.03
C ILE A 214 -0.50 -2.43 11.46
N PHE A 215 0.16 -3.53 11.68
CA PHE A 215 1.57 -3.82 11.98
C PHE A 215 2.44 -2.75 12.67
N SER A 216 2.56 -1.54 12.16
CA SER A 216 3.50 -0.51 12.68
C SER A 216 2.94 0.34 13.81
N VAL A 217 1.62 0.33 13.96
CA VAL A 217 0.91 1.12 14.97
C VAL A 217 1.21 0.61 16.38
N SER A 218 1.47 -0.69 16.55
CA SER A 218 1.84 -1.28 17.83
C SER A 218 3.04 -0.60 18.49
N LYS A 219 4.05 -0.22 17.69
CA LYS A 219 5.23 0.51 18.19
C LYS A 219 4.91 1.95 18.58
N ALA A 220 3.97 2.60 17.90
CA ALA A 220 3.50 3.94 18.25
C ALA A 220 2.72 3.91 19.58
N ILE A 221 1.83 2.94 19.74
CA ILE A 221 1.12 2.69 21.01
C ILE A 221 2.11 2.47 22.14
N SER A 222 3.10 1.57 21.98
CA SER A 222 4.10 1.28 23.01
C SER A 222 4.98 2.49 23.37
N ARG A 223 5.19 3.44 22.46
CA ARG A 223 5.98 4.65 22.75
C ARG A 223 5.21 5.68 23.59
N GLN A 224 3.92 5.82 23.38
CA GLN A 224 3.07 6.72 24.15
C GLN A 224 2.81 6.21 25.58
N HIS A 225 3.09 4.94 25.78
CA HIS A 225 2.88 4.19 27.01
C HIS A 225 3.75 4.63 28.21
N THR A 226 4.87 5.28 27.95
CA THR A 226 5.87 5.59 28.99
C THR A 226 5.39 6.63 30.03
N SER A 227 4.26 7.29 29.78
CA SER A 227 3.72 8.37 30.63
C SER A 227 2.36 8.04 31.26
N ILE A 228 1.85 6.81 31.15
CA ILE A 228 0.50 6.45 31.66
C ILE A 228 0.38 6.61 33.17
N SER A 229 1.46 6.42 33.91
CA SER A 229 1.47 6.57 35.38
C SER A 229 1.12 7.96 35.89
N ASP A 230 1.15 8.96 35.04
CA ASP A 230 0.90 10.36 35.39
C ASP A 230 -0.59 10.75 35.27
N TYR A 231 -1.42 9.84 34.76
CA TYR A 231 -2.86 10.06 34.50
C TYR A 231 -3.73 9.20 35.42
N ASP A 232 -4.92 9.70 35.75
CA ASP A 232 -5.91 8.96 36.52
C ASP A 232 -6.86 8.16 35.60
N VAL A 233 -7.13 8.65 34.40
CA VAL A 233 -8.01 8.01 33.41
C VAL A 233 -7.34 7.99 32.04
N MET A 234 -7.39 6.84 31.37
CA MET A 234 -7.02 6.66 29.98
C MET A 234 -8.26 6.36 29.15
N ILE A 235 -8.56 7.19 28.16
CA ILE A 235 -9.65 6.96 27.20
C ILE A 235 -9.03 6.43 25.91
N LEU A 236 -9.39 5.21 25.52
CA LEU A 236 -9.02 4.60 24.23
C LEU A 236 -10.13 4.84 23.22
N ASP A 237 -9.91 5.75 22.27
CA ASP A 237 -10.87 6.06 21.22
C ASP A 237 -10.56 5.30 19.93
N LEU A 238 -11.39 4.32 19.62
CA LEU A 238 -11.35 3.51 18.40
C LEU A 238 -12.51 3.84 17.44
N THR A 239 -13.14 5.01 17.60
CA THR A 239 -14.30 5.42 16.79
C THR A 239 -14.00 5.39 15.30
N ASP A 240 -12.82 5.88 14.93
CA ASP A 240 -12.39 6.03 13.53
C ASP A 240 -11.49 4.87 13.06
N VAL A 241 -11.52 3.72 13.75
CA VAL A 241 -10.75 2.51 13.40
C VAL A 241 -11.64 1.52 12.64
N PRO A 242 -11.49 1.36 11.33
CA PRO A 242 -12.30 0.45 10.52
C PRO A 242 -11.88 -1.02 10.64
N MET A 243 -10.63 -1.28 10.99
CA MET A 243 -10.07 -2.62 11.15
C MET A 243 -8.82 -2.62 12.03
N LEU A 244 -8.59 -3.74 12.69
CA LEU A 244 -7.53 -3.92 13.67
C LEU A 244 -6.79 -5.24 13.41
N ASP A 245 -5.46 -5.21 13.37
CA ASP A 245 -4.60 -6.39 13.24
C ASP A 245 -4.28 -7.01 14.62
N VAL A 246 -3.90 -8.29 14.62
CA VAL A 246 -3.51 -9.05 15.81
C VAL A 246 -2.40 -8.34 16.60
N THR A 247 -1.38 -7.82 15.91
CA THR A 247 -0.25 -7.13 16.56
C THR A 247 -0.67 -5.85 17.27
N VAL A 248 -1.65 -5.14 16.72
CA VAL A 248 -2.22 -3.94 17.35
C VAL A 248 -3.14 -4.33 18.52
N GLY A 249 -3.93 -5.41 18.35
CA GLY A 249 -4.72 -5.96 19.45
C GLY A 249 -3.87 -6.28 20.67
N LEU A 250 -2.74 -6.97 20.50
CA LEU A 250 -1.78 -7.26 21.56
C LEU A 250 -1.15 -6.00 22.17
N ALA A 251 -0.87 -4.98 21.35
CA ALA A 251 -0.33 -3.71 21.84
C ALA A 251 -1.35 -2.95 22.70
N LEU A 252 -2.64 -2.96 22.31
CA LEU A 252 -3.73 -2.40 23.10
C LEU A 252 -3.94 -3.18 24.40
N GLU A 253 -3.90 -4.51 24.35
CA GLU A 253 -3.96 -5.36 25.53
C GLU A 253 -2.88 -4.99 26.55
N ASN A 254 -1.63 -4.86 26.09
CA ASN A 254 -0.53 -4.47 26.96
C ASN A 254 -0.72 -3.05 27.51
N ALA A 255 -1.14 -2.09 26.68
CA ALA A 255 -1.39 -0.72 27.09
C ALA A 255 -2.48 -0.63 28.18
N ILE A 256 -3.55 -1.42 28.05
CA ILE A 256 -4.62 -1.51 29.03
C ILE A 256 -4.11 -2.13 30.34
N LYS A 257 -3.36 -3.24 30.28
CA LYS A 257 -2.80 -3.89 31.45
C LYS A 257 -1.88 -2.95 32.24
N ASP A 258 -1.00 -2.26 31.54
CA ASP A 258 -0.07 -1.34 32.19
C ASP A 258 -0.78 -0.11 32.77
N ALA A 259 -1.87 0.38 32.14
CA ALA A 259 -2.72 1.40 32.72
C ALA A 259 -3.38 0.93 34.03
N LEU A 260 -3.94 -0.30 34.01
CA LEU A 260 -4.55 -0.89 35.20
C LEU A 260 -3.53 -1.13 36.33
N ASP A 261 -2.32 -1.60 35.98
CA ASP A 261 -1.23 -1.79 36.93
C ASP A 261 -0.76 -0.45 37.56
N ALA A 262 -0.82 0.64 36.76
CA ALA A 262 -0.56 2.00 37.23
C ALA A 262 -1.74 2.62 38.05
N ARG A 263 -2.84 1.89 38.23
CA ARG A 263 -4.10 2.36 38.85
C ARG A 263 -4.79 3.46 38.01
N CYS A 264 -4.56 3.51 36.72
CA CYS A 264 -5.25 4.40 35.80
C CYS A 264 -6.54 3.68 35.33
N GLU A 265 -7.69 4.34 35.48
CA GLU A 265 -8.96 3.83 34.97
C GLU A 265 -8.95 3.84 33.44
N VAL A 266 -9.46 2.77 32.83
CA VAL A 266 -9.49 2.65 31.36
C VAL A 266 -10.91 2.72 30.85
N TYR A 267 -11.15 3.65 29.92
CA TYR A 267 -12.41 3.80 29.19
C TYR A 267 -12.20 3.47 27.72
N LEU A 268 -13.12 2.69 27.15
CA LEU A 268 -13.02 2.22 25.77
C LEU A 268 -14.18 2.77 24.93
N LEU A 269 -13.83 3.47 23.85
CA LEU A 269 -14.78 3.88 22.81
C LEU A 269 -14.63 2.97 21.59
N CYS A 270 -15.61 2.13 21.33
CA CYS A 270 -15.62 1.24 20.19
C CYS A 270 -17.03 1.09 19.60
N PRO A 271 -17.53 2.09 18.85
CA PRO A 271 -18.85 2.03 18.23
C PRO A 271 -18.92 1.11 17.02
N ASN A 272 -17.78 0.77 16.40
CA ASN A 272 -17.72 -0.07 15.23
C ASN A 272 -17.82 -1.55 15.62
N GLN A 273 -18.91 -2.22 15.20
CA GLN A 273 -19.17 -3.61 15.49
C GLN A 273 -18.04 -4.56 15.04
N ARG A 274 -17.45 -4.32 13.87
CA ARG A 274 -16.36 -5.14 13.33
C ARG A 274 -15.09 -5.05 14.17
N THR A 275 -14.74 -3.84 14.60
CA THR A 275 -13.59 -3.59 15.48
C THR A 275 -13.83 -4.20 16.84
N ARG A 276 -15.05 -4.10 17.38
CA ARG A 276 -15.47 -4.73 18.64
C ARG A 276 -15.31 -6.24 18.61
N GLU A 277 -15.82 -6.91 17.57
CA GLU A 277 -15.67 -8.37 17.39
C GLU A 277 -14.19 -8.81 17.30
N GLN A 278 -13.31 -7.97 16.75
CA GLN A 278 -11.88 -8.24 16.74
C GLN A 278 -11.26 -8.11 18.14
N LEU A 279 -11.62 -7.07 18.89
CA LEU A 279 -11.17 -6.88 20.27
C LEU A 279 -11.66 -7.99 21.20
N GLU A 280 -12.90 -8.50 21.00
CA GLU A 280 -13.43 -9.68 21.71
C GLU A 280 -12.59 -10.93 21.41
N LYS A 281 -12.25 -11.17 20.15
CA LYS A 281 -11.40 -12.31 19.74
C LYS A 281 -9.99 -12.24 20.35
N PHE A 282 -9.49 -11.04 20.61
CA PHE A 282 -8.18 -10.81 21.22
C PHE A 282 -8.25 -10.69 22.74
N HIS A 283 -9.42 -10.89 23.35
CA HIS A 283 -9.65 -10.77 24.80
C HIS A 283 -9.29 -9.38 25.38
N VAL A 284 -9.26 -8.37 24.55
CA VAL A 284 -8.98 -6.98 24.97
C VAL A 284 -10.18 -6.40 25.71
N ILE A 285 -11.39 -6.72 25.28
CA ILE A 285 -12.64 -6.26 25.91
C ILE A 285 -12.76 -6.80 27.33
N ASP A 286 -12.33 -8.04 27.57
CA ASP A 286 -12.40 -8.69 28.88
C ASP A 286 -11.61 -7.96 29.97
N LEU A 287 -10.67 -7.09 29.59
CA LEU A 287 -9.86 -6.28 30.49
C LEU A 287 -10.56 -4.98 30.94
N VAL A 288 -11.57 -4.54 30.21
CA VAL A 288 -12.27 -3.28 30.47
C VAL A 288 -13.65 -3.60 31.06
N PRO A 289 -14.00 -3.07 32.25
CA PRO A 289 -15.32 -3.26 32.83
C PRO A 289 -16.44 -2.77 31.90
N ASP A 290 -17.58 -3.48 31.86
CA ASP A 290 -18.72 -3.12 31.00
C ASP A 290 -19.18 -1.67 31.20
N ASN A 291 -19.09 -1.16 32.41
CA ASN A 291 -19.47 0.21 32.77
C ASN A 291 -18.51 1.27 32.18
N ASN A 292 -17.33 0.85 31.72
CA ASN A 292 -16.29 1.73 31.15
C ASN A 292 -16.26 1.65 29.60
N MET A 293 -17.30 1.07 29.00
CA MET A 293 -17.45 0.99 27.53
C MET A 293 -18.47 2.03 27.06
N TYR A 294 -18.05 2.90 26.15
CA TYR A 294 -18.83 4.03 25.65
C TYR A 294 -19.01 3.98 24.11
N GLN A 295 -20.08 4.58 23.62
CA GLN A 295 -20.31 4.73 22.19
C GLN A 295 -19.99 6.15 21.69
N PHE A 296 -20.06 7.15 22.56
CA PHE A 296 -19.86 8.55 22.23
C PHE A 296 -18.71 9.16 23.04
N ARG A 297 -17.89 9.98 22.39
CA ARG A 297 -16.74 10.68 22.98
C ARG A 297 -17.16 11.54 24.17
N TYR A 298 -18.27 12.28 24.00
CA TYR A 298 -18.79 13.16 25.04
C TYR A 298 -19.11 12.40 26.34
N GLU A 299 -19.72 11.21 26.23
CA GLU A 299 -20.08 10.41 27.41
C GLU A 299 -18.84 9.92 28.15
N ALA A 300 -17.86 9.41 27.44
CA ALA A 300 -16.60 8.94 28.01
C ALA A 300 -15.81 10.07 28.68
N LEU A 301 -15.69 11.22 28.02
CA LEU A 301 -15.03 12.39 28.58
C LEU A 301 -15.74 12.94 29.82
N ASN A 302 -17.07 13.01 29.78
CA ASN A 302 -17.86 13.46 30.94
C ASN A 302 -17.71 12.50 32.14
N ALA A 303 -17.70 11.19 31.89
CA ALA A 303 -17.46 10.19 32.93
C ALA A 303 -16.03 10.30 33.49
N ALA A 304 -15.03 10.50 32.62
CA ALA A 304 -13.65 10.70 33.03
C ALA A 304 -13.46 11.94 33.92
N VAL A 305 -14.07 13.07 33.55
CA VAL A 305 -14.05 14.29 34.37
C VAL A 305 -14.70 14.05 35.74
N ALA A 306 -15.86 13.39 35.76
CA ALA A 306 -16.55 13.07 37.01
C ALA A 306 -15.70 12.16 37.92
N HIS A 307 -14.98 11.20 37.35
CA HIS A 307 -14.06 10.33 38.10
C HIS A 307 -12.92 11.15 38.69
N VAL A 308 -12.24 11.98 37.90
CA VAL A 308 -11.14 12.85 38.36
C VAL A 308 -11.59 13.81 39.43
N GLU A 309 -12.77 14.43 39.32
CA GLU A 309 -13.32 15.35 40.33
C GLU A 309 -13.66 14.62 41.62
N SER A 310 -14.19 13.38 41.56
CA SER A 310 -14.51 12.58 42.76
C SER A 310 -13.25 12.10 43.51
N ASP A 311 -12.23 11.66 42.79
CA ASP A 311 -10.97 11.21 43.38
C ASP A 311 -10.19 12.39 44.03
N HIS A 312 -10.26 13.57 43.38
CA HIS A 312 -9.67 14.78 43.99
C HIS A 312 -10.34 15.15 45.31
N TYR A 313 -11.67 15.03 45.40
CA TYR A 313 -12.40 15.29 46.66
C TYR A 313 -12.02 14.28 47.75
N GLN A 314 -11.87 13.00 47.42
CA GLN A 314 -11.45 11.98 48.37
C GLN A 314 -10.02 12.21 48.89
N ARG A 315 -9.09 12.62 48.02
CA ARG A 315 -7.69 12.93 48.39
C ARG A 315 -7.58 14.20 49.27
N MET A 316 -8.50 15.14 49.17
CA MET A 316 -8.53 16.34 50.02
C MET A 316 -9.17 16.10 51.38
N THR A 317 -9.97 15.04 51.53
CA THR A 317 -10.71 14.72 52.76
C THR A 317 -10.07 13.57 53.58
N ALA A 318 -9.04 12.90 53.03
CA ALA A 318 -8.25 11.88 53.71
C ALA A 318 -6.94 12.46 54.26
#